data_326a959fea389fa7e72b76997d125d78
#
_entry.id   326a959fea389fa7e72b76997d125d78
#
_cell.length_a   1.000
_cell.length_b   1.000
_cell.length_c   1.000
_cell.angle_alpha   90.00
_cell.angle_beta   90.00
_cell.angle_gamma   90.00
#
_symmetry.space_group_name_H-M   'P 1'
#
loop_
_entity.id
_entity.type
_entity.pdbx_description
1 polymer ?
#
loop_
_entity_poly.entity_id
_entity_poly.type
_entity_poly.pdbx_seq_one_letter_code
_entity_poly.pdbx_strand_id
1 'polypeptide(L)'
;MKNQKSLGCWMPFTSVQLIELLAIAGFDFVQLDGEHGPFSLDQIETTCITAELCGMSVFARPPSCDAAAINMYLERGVQGIVGPHVDTVEQTIDLVRSCRFAPEGERSWGGGRSLLYNDPVSVEDKDGLRTSIMTEANSQMIVTAQLETETALYNLDGMLEVEGIDYFTFGPNDLAQSMGVPGEPKHDTVISAIQDATNKIHQKGKKIVEDDQILTTLPGLILDSARAFVSYNSKKRG
;
A
#
# COMPACT_ATOMS: atom_id res chain seq x y z
N MET A 1 8.09 18.96 16.02
CA MET A 1 7.25 17.84 16.45
C MET A 1 8.03 16.58 16.06
N LYS A 2 8.17 15.56 16.96
CA LYS A 2 8.74 14.27 16.56
C LYS A 2 7.81 13.70 15.50
N ASN A 3 8.33 13.28 14.34
CA ASN A 3 7.54 12.57 13.33
C ASN A 3 6.97 11.31 13.98
N GLN A 4 5.67 11.34 14.23
CA GLN A 4 4.95 10.18 14.74
C GLN A 4 4.68 9.27 13.54
N LYS A 5 5.02 7.99 13.66
CA LYS A 5 4.72 7.02 12.60
C LYS A 5 3.22 6.77 12.54
N SER A 6 2.70 6.63 11.32
CA SER A 6 1.30 6.27 11.09
C SER A 6 1.04 4.79 11.42
N LEU A 7 -0.11 4.50 12.02
CA LEU A 7 -0.52 3.15 12.39
C LEU A 7 -1.44 2.57 11.33
N GLY A 8 -1.03 1.47 10.71
CA GLY A 8 -1.76 0.80 9.65
C GLY A 8 -2.19 -0.63 9.99
N CYS A 9 -3.25 -1.08 9.34
CA CYS A 9 -3.71 -2.46 9.41
C CYS A 9 -3.78 -3.08 8.01
N TRP A 10 -2.96 -4.11 7.77
CA TRP A 10 -3.03 -4.93 6.58
C TRP A 10 -4.22 -5.88 6.66
N MET A 11 -5.03 -5.89 5.60
CA MET A 11 -6.32 -6.57 5.58
C MET A 11 -6.45 -7.48 4.36
N PRO A 12 -6.50 -8.82 4.55
CA PRO A 12 -6.80 -9.76 3.45
C PRO A 12 -8.30 -9.91 3.19
N PHE A 13 -9.16 -9.29 3.98
CA PHE A 13 -10.61 -9.19 3.83
C PHE A 13 -11.11 -7.94 4.57
N THR A 14 -12.30 -7.44 4.22
CA THR A 14 -12.86 -6.20 4.78
C THR A 14 -14.34 -6.31 5.10
N SER A 15 -14.81 -5.40 5.93
CA SER A 15 -16.21 -5.02 6.10
C SER A 15 -16.30 -3.59 6.62
N VAL A 16 -17.43 -2.93 6.42
CA VAL A 16 -17.69 -1.58 6.95
C VAL A 16 -17.42 -1.52 8.45
N GLN A 17 -17.93 -2.51 9.22
CA GLN A 17 -17.79 -2.55 10.66
C GLN A 17 -16.33 -2.70 11.12
N LEU A 18 -15.52 -3.44 10.38
CA LEU A 18 -14.08 -3.56 10.69
C LEU A 18 -13.35 -2.23 10.51
N ILE A 19 -13.69 -1.48 9.46
CA ILE A 19 -13.10 -0.15 9.23
C ILE A 19 -13.47 0.80 10.37
N GLU A 20 -14.75 0.86 10.76
CA GLU A 20 -15.21 1.67 11.89
C GLU A 20 -14.51 1.31 13.20
N LEU A 21 -14.36 -0.01 13.49
CA LEU A 21 -13.68 -0.48 14.69
C LEU A 21 -12.18 -0.11 14.70
N LEU A 22 -11.50 -0.21 13.57
CA LEU A 22 -10.10 0.18 13.45
C LEU A 22 -9.93 1.71 13.62
N ALA A 23 -10.83 2.50 13.05
CA ALA A 23 -10.84 3.95 13.26
C ALA A 23 -11.05 4.34 14.73
N ILE A 24 -12.03 3.71 15.41
CA ILE A 24 -12.29 3.90 16.85
C ILE A 24 -11.06 3.49 17.68
N ALA A 25 -10.33 2.45 17.26
CA ALA A 25 -9.10 2.01 17.92
C ALA A 25 -7.92 2.96 17.70
N GLY A 26 -8.01 3.91 16.75
CA GLY A 26 -6.99 4.91 16.49
C GLY A 26 -6.00 4.55 15.40
N PHE A 27 -6.40 3.72 14.43
CA PHE A 27 -5.61 3.48 13.23
C PHE A 27 -5.73 4.66 12.26
N ASP A 28 -4.62 4.99 11.57
CA ASP A 28 -4.56 6.08 10.61
C ASP A 28 -4.92 5.62 9.19
N PHE A 29 -4.65 4.35 8.87
CA PHE A 29 -4.92 3.80 7.55
C PHE A 29 -5.16 2.29 7.57
N VAL A 30 -5.75 1.79 6.48
CA VAL A 30 -5.82 0.36 6.17
C VAL A 30 -5.12 0.09 4.85
N GLN A 31 -4.51 -1.10 4.72
CA GLN A 31 -3.92 -1.59 3.49
C GLN A 31 -4.63 -2.84 3.03
N LEU A 32 -5.34 -2.75 1.91
CA LEU A 32 -6.05 -3.88 1.30
C LEU A 32 -5.08 -4.75 0.50
N ASP A 33 -5.17 -6.05 0.68
CA ASP A 33 -4.38 -7.01 -0.07
C ASP A 33 -5.22 -7.63 -1.20
N GLY A 34 -5.19 -6.99 -2.35
CA GLY A 34 -5.90 -7.46 -3.55
C GLY A 34 -5.16 -8.55 -4.31
N GLU A 35 -3.91 -8.85 -3.97
CA GLU A 35 -3.16 -9.95 -4.56
C GLU A 35 -3.58 -11.30 -3.97
N HIS A 36 -3.69 -11.40 -2.66
CA HIS A 36 -4.04 -12.64 -1.95
C HIS A 36 -5.42 -12.62 -1.30
N GLY A 37 -6.09 -11.47 -1.29
CA GLY A 37 -7.43 -11.30 -0.72
C GLY A 37 -8.54 -11.34 -1.78
N PRO A 38 -9.74 -11.84 -1.42
CA PRO A 38 -10.88 -11.98 -2.35
C PRO A 38 -11.70 -10.68 -2.48
N PHE A 39 -11.07 -9.56 -2.82
CA PHE A 39 -11.78 -8.28 -2.92
C PHE A 39 -12.53 -8.12 -4.23
N SER A 40 -13.82 -7.82 -4.17
CA SER A 40 -14.55 -7.24 -5.28
C SER A 40 -14.34 -5.73 -5.37
N LEU A 41 -14.56 -5.15 -6.54
CA LEU A 41 -14.43 -3.70 -6.74
C LEU A 41 -15.40 -2.90 -5.85
N ASP A 42 -16.60 -3.42 -5.61
CA ASP A 42 -17.59 -2.82 -4.70
C ASP A 42 -17.12 -2.81 -3.24
N GLN A 43 -16.44 -3.87 -2.81
CA GLN A 43 -15.83 -3.91 -1.48
C GLN A 43 -14.71 -2.89 -1.32
N ILE A 44 -13.88 -2.71 -2.35
CA ILE A 44 -12.81 -1.69 -2.35
C ILE A 44 -13.44 -0.30 -2.23
N GLU A 45 -14.43 0.02 -3.06
CA GLU A 45 -15.10 1.32 -3.05
C GLU A 45 -15.80 1.59 -1.71
N THR A 46 -16.56 0.61 -1.20
CA THR A 46 -17.23 0.73 0.10
C THR A 46 -16.23 0.92 1.25
N THR A 47 -15.08 0.24 1.19
CA THR A 47 -14.00 0.43 2.17
C THR A 47 -13.44 1.85 2.10
N CYS A 48 -13.17 2.37 0.89
CA CYS A 48 -12.68 3.73 0.72
C CYS A 48 -13.66 4.77 1.23
N ILE A 49 -14.97 4.62 0.93
CA ILE A 49 -16.02 5.52 1.43
C ILE A 49 -16.06 5.50 2.96
N THR A 50 -16.07 4.31 3.55
CA THR A 50 -16.15 4.18 5.03
C THR A 50 -14.92 4.75 5.71
N ALA A 51 -13.72 4.42 5.21
CA ALA A 51 -12.46 4.90 5.77
C ALA A 51 -12.38 6.43 5.72
N GLU A 52 -12.74 7.04 4.59
CA GLU A 52 -12.77 8.50 4.43
C GLU A 52 -13.73 9.17 5.43
N LEU A 53 -14.95 8.63 5.61
CA LEU A 53 -15.90 9.13 6.60
C LEU A 53 -15.39 8.99 8.03
N CYS A 54 -14.51 8.02 8.30
CA CYS A 54 -13.86 7.81 9.59
C CYS A 54 -12.52 8.56 9.74
N GLY A 55 -12.09 9.33 8.75
CA GLY A 55 -10.82 10.06 8.75
C GLY A 55 -9.58 9.19 8.56
N MET A 56 -9.73 8.00 7.96
CA MET A 56 -8.64 7.07 7.65
C MET A 56 -8.30 7.08 6.16
N SER A 57 -7.05 6.80 5.83
CA SER A 57 -6.62 6.54 4.45
C SER A 57 -6.74 5.07 4.07
N VAL A 58 -6.85 4.81 2.77
CA VAL A 58 -6.84 3.45 2.21
C VAL A 58 -5.68 3.29 1.24
N PHE A 59 -4.78 2.38 1.55
CA PHE A 59 -3.76 1.88 0.65
C PHE A 59 -4.17 0.52 0.11
N ALA A 60 -3.65 0.11 -1.03
CA ALA A 60 -3.93 -1.21 -1.57
C ALA A 60 -2.72 -1.80 -2.29
N ARG A 61 -2.60 -3.11 -2.20
CA ARG A 61 -1.76 -3.92 -3.07
C ARG A 61 -2.69 -4.53 -4.12
N PRO A 62 -2.70 -4.06 -5.36
CA PRO A 62 -3.45 -4.67 -6.45
C PRO A 62 -2.89 -6.05 -6.82
N PRO A 63 -3.61 -6.88 -7.59
CA PRO A 63 -3.14 -8.21 -7.98
C PRO A 63 -1.95 -8.19 -8.95
N SER A 64 -1.67 -7.05 -9.57
CA SER A 64 -0.51 -6.84 -10.43
C SER A 64 -0.18 -5.35 -10.55
N CYS A 65 1.01 -5.03 -11.10
CA CYS A 65 1.41 -3.66 -11.43
C CYS A 65 0.90 -3.17 -12.79
N ASP A 66 -0.03 -3.89 -13.43
CA ASP A 66 -0.62 -3.44 -14.69
C ASP A 66 -1.42 -2.15 -14.50
N ALA A 67 -1.26 -1.19 -15.41
CA ALA A 67 -1.93 0.11 -15.35
C ALA A 67 -3.47 -0.02 -15.21
N ALA A 68 -4.07 -1.02 -15.88
CA ALA A 68 -5.51 -1.27 -15.77
C ALA A 68 -5.90 -1.77 -14.36
N ALA A 69 -5.11 -2.68 -13.77
CA ALA A 69 -5.35 -3.16 -12.41
C ALA A 69 -5.21 -2.02 -11.39
N ILE A 70 -4.13 -1.25 -11.47
CA ILE A 70 -3.90 -0.08 -10.61
C ILE A 70 -5.05 0.92 -10.73
N ASN A 71 -5.45 1.26 -11.96
CA ASN A 71 -6.52 2.23 -12.20
C ASN A 71 -7.86 1.80 -11.58
N MET A 72 -8.18 0.50 -11.58
CA MET A 72 -9.40 0.00 -10.91
C MET A 72 -9.45 0.32 -9.43
N TYR A 73 -8.31 0.33 -8.73
CA TYR A 73 -8.22 0.70 -7.32
C TYR A 73 -8.27 2.22 -7.13
N LEU A 74 -7.52 2.96 -7.93
CA LEU A 74 -7.45 4.42 -7.84
C LEU A 74 -8.80 5.08 -8.12
N GLU A 75 -9.56 4.60 -9.11
CA GLU A 75 -10.90 5.10 -9.43
C GLU A 75 -11.91 4.93 -8.29
N ARG A 76 -11.63 4.02 -7.35
CA ARG A 76 -12.49 3.77 -6.18
C ARG A 76 -12.08 4.54 -4.93
N GLY A 77 -11.02 5.36 -5.04
CA GLY A 77 -10.58 6.24 -3.97
C GLY A 77 -9.44 5.70 -3.11
N VAL A 78 -8.72 4.67 -3.58
CA VAL A 78 -7.45 4.26 -2.97
C VAL A 78 -6.43 5.38 -3.13
N GLN A 79 -5.73 5.72 -2.05
CA GLN A 79 -4.82 6.86 -1.93
C GLN A 79 -3.34 6.46 -1.97
N GLY A 80 -3.04 5.17 -1.92
CA GLY A 80 -1.67 4.67 -2.06
C GLY A 80 -1.65 3.27 -2.65
N ILE A 81 -0.67 3.01 -3.51
CA ILE A 81 -0.47 1.73 -4.19
C ILE A 81 0.82 1.09 -3.68
N VAL A 82 0.71 -0.18 -3.30
CA VAL A 82 1.85 -1.06 -3.07
C VAL A 82 1.96 -1.99 -4.27
N GLY A 83 2.90 -1.72 -5.18
CA GLY A 83 3.12 -2.54 -6.36
C GLY A 83 3.79 -3.86 -5.98
N PRO A 84 3.14 -5.03 -6.20
CA PRO A 84 3.77 -6.33 -5.98
C PRO A 84 4.79 -6.64 -7.07
N HIS A 85 5.77 -7.50 -6.77
CA HIS A 85 6.72 -8.07 -7.72
C HIS A 85 7.43 -7.05 -8.62
N VAL A 86 7.89 -5.94 -8.05
CA VAL A 86 8.63 -4.92 -8.81
C VAL A 86 10.10 -5.32 -8.87
N ASP A 87 10.53 -5.86 -10.01
CA ASP A 87 11.83 -6.50 -10.20
C ASP A 87 12.81 -5.69 -11.03
N THR A 88 12.33 -4.72 -11.83
CA THR A 88 13.18 -3.97 -12.77
C THR A 88 12.94 -2.47 -12.71
N VAL A 89 13.87 -1.73 -13.30
CA VAL A 89 13.77 -0.27 -13.46
C VAL A 89 12.53 0.11 -14.26
N GLU A 90 12.26 -0.63 -15.34
CA GLU A 90 11.11 -0.41 -16.22
C GLU A 90 9.79 -0.60 -15.45
N GLN A 91 9.67 -1.69 -14.68
CA GLN A 91 8.49 -1.92 -13.85
C GLN A 91 8.32 -0.84 -12.78
N THR A 92 9.43 -0.33 -12.22
CA THR A 92 9.40 0.77 -11.25
C THR A 92 8.87 2.07 -11.91
N ILE A 93 9.33 2.37 -13.12
CA ILE A 93 8.85 3.52 -13.91
C ILE A 93 7.36 3.35 -14.23
N ASP A 94 6.94 2.18 -14.71
CA ASP A 94 5.56 1.90 -15.08
C ASP A 94 4.61 1.97 -13.87
N LEU A 95 5.05 1.52 -12.70
CA LEU A 95 4.30 1.66 -11.46
C LEU A 95 4.03 3.14 -11.13
N VAL A 96 5.05 3.98 -11.16
CA VAL A 96 4.91 5.43 -10.91
C VAL A 96 3.98 6.08 -11.94
N ARG A 97 4.20 5.79 -13.22
CA ARG A 97 3.40 6.36 -14.33
C ARG A 97 1.94 5.98 -14.25
N SER A 98 1.64 4.77 -13.82
CA SER A 98 0.26 4.28 -13.66
C SER A 98 -0.49 4.94 -12.49
N CYS A 99 0.23 5.47 -11.50
CA CYS A 99 -0.35 6.06 -10.30
C CYS A 99 -0.59 7.57 -10.41
N ARG A 100 0.09 8.28 -11.29
CA ARG A 100 0.06 9.74 -11.39
C ARG A 100 -0.50 10.24 -12.71
N PHE A 101 -1.16 11.39 -12.70
CA PHE A 101 -1.60 12.10 -13.89
C PHE A 101 -0.43 12.81 -14.56
N ALA A 102 -0.60 13.15 -15.83
CA ALA A 102 0.35 13.98 -16.56
C ALA A 102 0.58 15.35 -15.85
N PRO A 103 1.80 15.91 -15.89
CA PRO A 103 2.97 15.43 -16.64
C PRO A 103 3.80 14.35 -15.93
N GLU A 104 3.51 14.03 -14.69
CA GLU A 104 4.29 13.10 -13.84
C GLU A 104 4.03 11.62 -14.15
N GLY A 105 2.91 11.32 -14.82
CA GLY A 105 2.51 9.96 -15.16
C GLY A 105 1.48 9.89 -16.28
N GLU A 106 0.83 8.73 -16.39
CA GLU A 106 -0.13 8.37 -17.44
C GLU A 106 -1.43 7.79 -16.85
N ARG A 107 -1.72 8.06 -15.56
CA ARG A 107 -2.99 7.65 -14.94
C ARG A 107 -4.16 8.12 -15.78
N SER A 108 -5.09 7.20 -16.07
CA SER A 108 -6.27 7.50 -16.86
C SER A 108 -7.20 8.46 -16.12
N TRP A 109 -7.75 9.43 -16.85
CA TRP A 109 -8.81 10.30 -16.34
C TRP A 109 -10.16 9.60 -16.54
N GLY A 110 -10.78 9.18 -15.45
CA GLY A 110 -12.12 8.60 -15.44
C GLY A 110 -13.18 9.57 -14.92
N GLY A 111 -14.43 9.13 -14.91
CA GLY A 111 -15.56 9.86 -14.31
C GLY A 111 -16.00 9.26 -12.98
N GLY A 112 -15.09 8.56 -12.30
CA GLY A 112 -15.37 7.87 -11.06
C GLY A 112 -15.32 8.77 -9.82
N ARG A 113 -15.49 8.12 -8.67
CA ARG A 113 -15.49 8.74 -7.34
C ARG A 113 -14.19 9.51 -7.05
N SER A 114 -13.05 8.96 -7.45
CA SER A 114 -11.73 9.56 -7.21
C SER A 114 -11.54 10.96 -7.80
N LEU A 115 -12.34 11.30 -8.80
CA LEU A 115 -12.34 12.59 -9.49
C LEU A 115 -13.72 13.28 -9.41
N LEU A 116 -14.42 13.10 -8.29
CA LEU A 116 -15.68 13.77 -7.96
C LEU A 116 -16.72 13.68 -9.07
N TYR A 117 -16.77 12.52 -9.77
CA TYR A 117 -17.69 12.24 -10.88
C TYR A 117 -17.61 13.24 -12.04
N ASN A 118 -16.48 13.92 -12.20
CA ASN A 118 -16.27 15.00 -13.19
C ASN A 118 -17.25 16.17 -13.06
N ASP A 119 -17.81 16.40 -11.86
CA ASP A 119 -18.64 17.58 -11.64
C ASP A 119 -17.85 18.87 -11.87
N PRO A 120 -18.22 19.71 -12.87
CA PRO A 120 -17.45 20.89 -13.21
C PRO A 120 -17.26 21.86 -12.05
N VAL A 121 -18.26 21.97 -11.17
CA VAL A 121 -18.20 22.86 -10.01
C VAL A 121 -17.14 22.42 -9.00
N SER A 122 -16.88 21.10 -8.93
CA SER A 122 -15.96 20.50 -7.97
C SER A 122 -14.55 20.32 -8.52
N VAL A 123 -14.39 20.12 -9.84
CA VAL A 123 -13.10 19.73 -10.44
C VAL A 123 -12.44 20.82 -11.28
N GLU A 124 -13.18 21.83 -11.72
CA GLU A 124 -12.65 22.92 -12.53
C GLU A 124 -12.16 24.07 -11.64
N ASP A 125 -10.99 24.59 -11.97
CA ASP A 125 -10.47 25.81 -11.37
C ASP A 125 -11.15 27.06 -11.97
N LYS A 126 -10.72 28.25 -11.53
CA LYS A 126 -11.30 29.54 -11.97
C LYS A 126 -11.23 29.78 -13.49
N ASP A 127 -10.32 29.09 -14.16
CA ASP A 127 -10.11 29.21 -15.62
C ASP A 127 -10.81 28.07 -16.39
N GLY A 128 -11.61 27.25 -15.71
CA GLY A 128 -12.28 26.07 -16.28
C GLY A 128 -11.35 24.91 -16.59
N LEU A 129 -10.15 24.92 -15.98
CA LEU A 129 -9.16 23.86 -16.13
C LEU A 129 -9.27 22.86 -14.98
N ARG A 130 -8.80 21.64 -15.21
CA ARG A 130 -8.78 20.56 -14.20
C ARG A 130 -7.38 20.28 -13.67
N THR A 131 -6.44 21.20 -13.92
CA THR A 131 -5.03 21.04 -13.60
C THR A 131 -4.78 20.99 -12.10
N SER A 132 -5.53 21.77 -11.32
CA SER A 132 -5.36 21.86 -9.88
C SER A 132 -5.68 20.53 -9.18
N ILE A 133 -6.80 19.88 -9.53
CA ILE A 133 -7.17 18.60 -8.92
C ILE A 133 -6.20 17.48 -9.29
N MET A 134 -5.66 17.49 -10.53
CA MET A 134 -4.65 16.52 -10.96
C MET A 134 -3.34 16.69 -10.19
N THR A 135 -2.90 17.95 -10.04
CA THR A 135 -1.69 18.27 -9.26
C THR A 135 -1.84 17.87 -7.80
N GLU A 136 -2.99 18.15 -7.20
CA GLU A 136 -3.29 17.74 -5.82
C GLU A 136 -3.29 16.22 -5.69
N ALA A 137 -3.99 15.50 -6.58
CA ALA A 137 -4.02 14.04 -6.58
C ALA A 137 -2.62 13.44 -6.72
N ASN A 138 -1.76 13.99 -7.59
CA ASN A 138 -0.38 13.55 -7.73
C ASN A 138 0.43 13.78 -6.44
N SER A 139 0.25 14.93 -5.78
CA SER A 139 1.00 15.28 -4.56
C SER A 139 0.60 14.43 -3.35
N GLN A 140 -0.61 13.91 -3.32
CA GLN A 140 -1.13 13.07 -2.23
C GLN A 140 -0.92 11.58 -2.48
N MET A 141 -0.61 11.18 -3.72
CA MET A 141 -0.42 9.78 -4.09
C MET A 141 0.83 9.19 -3.45
N ILE A 142 0.66 8.10 -2.72
CA ILE A 142 1.76 7.30 -2.16
C ILE A 142 2.02 6.09 -3.05
N VAL A 143 3.25 5.96 -3.54
CA VAL A 143 3.68 4.84 -4.37
C VAL A 143 4.77 4.05 -3.66
N THR A 144 4.49 2.77 -3.43
CA THR A 144 5.42 1.84 -2.75
C THR A 144 5.78 0.71 -3.71
N ALA A 145 7.07 0.41 -3.85
CA ALA A 145 7.55 -0.75 -4.60
C ALA A 145 7.87 -1.91 -3.64
N GLN A 146 7.30 -3.09 -3.88
CA GLN A 146 7.58 -4.29 -3.07
C GLN A 146 8.70 -5.12 -3.70
N LEU A 147 9.78 -5.28 -2.93
CA LEU A 147 10.98 -6.04 -3.27
C LEU A 147 10.87 -7.43 -2.67
N GLU A 148 10.71 -8.45 -3.50
CA GLU A 148 10.43 -9.81 -3.02
C GLU A 148 11.05 -10.91 -3.86
N THR A 149 12.05 -10.54 -4.68
CA THR A 149 12.85 -11.49 -5.46
C THR A 149 14.34 -11.12 -5.43
N GLU A 150 15.22 -12.09 -5.71
CA GLU A 150 16.65 -11.82 -5.91
C GLU A 150 16.88 -10.87 -7.09
N THR A 151 16.02 -10.92 -8.11
CA THR A 151 16.06 -10.02 -9.28
C THR A 151 15.83 -8.57 -8.87
N ALA A 152 14.83 -8.31 -8.00
CA ALA A 152 14.58 -6.98 -7.46
C ALA A 152 15.81 -6.45 -6.70
N LEU A 153 16.42 -7.28 -5.85
CA LEU A 153 17.60 -6.89 -5.09
C LEU A 153 18.83 -6.62 -5.99
N TYR A 154 18.98 -7.40 -7.06
CA TYR A 154 20.05 -7.20 -8.05
C TYR A 154 19.88 -5.87 -8.81
N ASN A 155 18.66 -5.50 -9.16
CA ASN A 155 18.34 -4.29 -9.92
C ASN A 155 18.12 -3.05 -9.03
N LEU A 156 18.21 -3.19 -7.72
CA LEU A 156 17.82 -2.16 -6.75
C LEU A 156 18.52 -0.82 -7.00
N ASP A 157 19.81 -0.82 -7.32
CA ASP A 157 20.56 0.41 -7.54
C ASP A 157 19.96 1.28 -8.68
N GLY A 158 19.50 0.65 -9.75
CA GLY A 158 18.81 1.33 -10.85
C GLY A 158 17.39 1.76 -10.48
N MET A 159 16.67 0.95 -9.71
CA MET A 159 15.32 1.28 -9.24
C MET A 159 15.32 2.47 -8.28
N LEU A 160 16.39 2.66 -7.51
CA LEU A 160 16.55 3.79 -6.58
C LEU A 160 16.76 5.14 -7.30
N GLU A 161 17.15 5.14 -8.57
CA GLU A 161 17.26 6.36 -9.39
C GLU A 161 15.90 6.81 -9.97
N VAL A 162 14.87 5.97 -9.86
CA VAL A 162 13.53 6.32 -10.35
C VAL A 162 12.86 7.31 -9.38
N GLU A 163 12.46 8.45 -9.93
CA GLU A 163 11.71 9.45 -9.16
C GLU A 163 10.24 9.02 -9.03
N GLY A 164 9.59 9.43 -7.94
CA GLY A 164 8.16 9.19 -7.73
C GLY A 164 7.85 7.94 -6.91
N ILE A 165 8.83 7.14 -6.51
CA ILE A 165 8.65 6.12 -5.47
C ILE A 165 8.83 6.79 -4.11
N ASP A 166 7.81 6.66 -3.25
CA ASP A 166 7.79 7.22 -1.90
C ASP A 166 8.41 6.25 -0.89
N TYR A 167 8.13 4.96 -1.04
CA TYR A 167 8.64 3.90 -0.16
C TYR A 167 9.02 2.65 -0.93
N PHE A 168 9.95 1.89 -0.35
CA PHE A 168 10.18 0.50 -0.65
C PHE A 168 9.68 -0.37 0.50
N THR A 169 9.24 -1.59 0.22
CA THR A 169 8.89 -2.60 1.23
C THR A 169 9.38 -3.97 0.79
N PHE A 170 9.41 -4.93 1.70
CA PHE A 170 9.89 -6.27 1.41
C PHE A 170 8.77 -7.30 1.54
N GLY A 171 8.77 -8.32 0.67
CA GLY A 171 7.96 -9.53 0.77
C GLY A 171 8.82 -10.71 1.27
N PRO A 172 9.07 -10.88 2.59
CA PRO A 172 10.05 -11.84 3.08
C PRO A 172 9.75 -13.30 2.72
N ASN A 173 8.48 -13.66 2.55
CA ASN A 173 8.09 -15.03 2.17
C ASN A 173 8.48 -15.35 0.72
N ASP A 174 8.15 -14.45 -0.21
CA ASP A 174 8.46 -14.61 -1.63
C ASP A 174 9.95 -14.42 -1.88
N LEU A 175 10.59 -13.50 -1.16
CA LEU A 175 12.04 -13.36 -1.19
C LEU A 175 12.75 -14.63 -0.74
N ALA A 176 12.30 -15.28 0.35
CA ALA A 176 12.86 -16.54 0.81
C ALA A 176 12.68 -17.66 -0.24
N GLN A 177 11.52 -17.70 -0.91
CA GLN A 177 11.27 -18.63 -1.99
C GLN A 177 12.22 -18.35 -3.17
N SER A 178 12.37 -17.12 -3.59
CA SER A 178 13.28 -16.70 -4.65
C SER A 178 14.74 -17.05 -4.33
N MET A 179 15.17 -16.92 -3.08
CA MET A 179 16.52 -17.24 -2.60
C MET A 179 16.73 -18.74 -2.32
N GLY A 180 15.80 -19.63 -2.69
CA GLY A 180 15.95 -21.07 -2.54
C GLY A 180 15.76 -21.62 -1.13
N VAL A 181 15.18 -20.84 -0.20
CA VAL A 181 14.86 -21.23 1.18
C VAL A 181 13.35 -21.04 1.47
N PRO A 182 12.46 -21.72 0.68
CA PRO A 182 11.02 -21.51 0.76
C PRO A 182 10.48 -21.85 2.14
N GLY A 183 9.59 -20.97 2.68
CA GLY A 183 9.00 -21.14 4.00
C GLY A 183 9.88 -20.66 5.15
N GLU A 184 11.08 -20.14 4.87
CA GLU A 184 12.02 -19.65 5.90
C GLU A 184 12.27 -18.13 5.77
N PRO A 185 11.25 -17.25 5.91
CA PRO A 185 11.43 -15.80 5.75
C PRO A 185 12.37 -15.17 6.80
N LYS A 186 12.72 -15.94 7.84
CA LYS A 186 13.68 -15.53 8.89
C LYS A 186 15.04 -16.23 8.74
N HIS A 187 15.32 -16.88 7.62
CA HIS A 187 16.63 -17.43 7.33
C HIS A 187 17.69 -16.32 7.29
N ASP A 188 18.88 -16.59 7.81
CA ASP A 188 19.93 -15.58 7.96
C ASP A 188 20.27 -14.89 6.63
N THR A 189 20.26 -15.61 5.51
CA THR A 189 20.51 -15.03 4.18
C THR A 189 19.44 -14.03 3.77
N VAL A 190 18.16 -14.30 4.07
CA VAL A 190 17.03 -13.41 3.77
C VAL A 190 17.12 -12.15 4.63
N ILE A 191 17.37 -12.32 5.93
CA ILE A 191 17.53 -11.20 6.87
C ILE A 191 18.69 -10.31 6.42
N SER A 192 19.85 -10.89 6.09
CA SER A 192 21.01 -10.15 5.62
C SER A 192 20.71 -9.40 4.31
N ALA A 193 20.06 -10.04 3.35
CA ALA A 193 19.70 -9.40 2.08
C ALA A 193 18.75 -8.21 2.26
N ILE A 194 17.74 -8.33 3.12
CA ILE A 194 16.84 -7.23 3.47
C ILE A 194 17.62 -6.09 4.15
N GLN A 195 18.52 -6.41 5.09
CA GLN A 195 19.32 -5.39 5.77
C GLN A 195 20.25 -4.65 4.80
N ASP A 196 20.89 -5.36 3.89
CA ASP A 196 21.78 -4.76 2.89
C ASP A 196 20.98 -3.86 1.93
N ALA A 197 19.82 -4.32 1.46
CA ALA A 197 18.93 -3.52 0.63
C ALA A 197 18.42 -2.27 1.38
N THR A 198 18.02 -2.41 2.63
CA THR A 198 17.60 -1.27 3.48
C THR A 198 18.71 -0.24 3.61
N ASN A 199 19.96 -0.68 3.85
CA ASN A 199 21.10 0.21 3.93
C ASN A 199 21.33 0.98 2.62
N LYS A 200 21.20 0.32 1.46
CA LYS A 200 21.31 0.96 0.14
C LYS A 200 20.21 2.00 -0.08
N ILE A 201 18.95 1.65 0.25
CA ILE A 201 17.79 2.55 0.15
C ILE A 201 18.06 3.83 0.96
N HIS A 202 18.47 3.69 2.21
CA HIS A 202 18.77 4.82 3.09
C HIS A 202 19.98 5.64 2.60
N GLN A 203 21.04 5.01 2.08
CA GLN A 203 22.21 5.71 1.52
C GLN A 203 21.83 6.59 0.31
N LYS A 204 20.81 6.22 -0.44
CA LYS A 204 20.26 7.01 -1.55
C LYS A 204 19.23 8.06 -1.10
N GLY A 205 19.00 8.21 0.21
CA GLY A 205 18.02 9.14 0.77
C GLY A 205 16.56 8.74 0.52
N LYS A 206 16.32 7.50 0.07
CA LYS A 206 14.99 6.94 -0.08
C LYS A 206 14.56 6.25 1.21
N LYS A 207 13.28 5.85 1.31
CA LYS A 207 12.69 5.30 2.53
C LYS A 207 12.14 3.89 2.35
N ILE A 208 12.12 3.14 3.44
CA ILE A 208 11.27 1.94 3.56
C ILE A 208 9.99 2.29 4.34
N VAL A 209 8.97 1.46 4.18
CA VAL A 209 7.67 1.65 4.87
C VAL A 209 7.84 1.81 6.38
N GLU A 210 8.71 1.02 6.98
CA GLU A 210 8.97 1.01 8.42
C GLU A 210 9.59 2.31 8.96
N ASP A 211 10.09 3.20 8.10
CA ASP A 211 10.62 4.49 8.54
C ASP A 211 9.51 5.41 9.08
N ASP A 212 8.34 5.41 8.42
CA ASP A 212 7.24 6.34 8.73
C ASP A 212 5.93 5.61 9.14
N GLN A 213 5.87 4.28 9.03
CA GLN A 213 4.66 3.50 9.27
C GLN A 213 4.93 2.33 10.22
N ILE A 214 3.90 1.96 11.00
CA ILE A 214 3.86 0.72 11.78
C ILE A 214 2.65 -0.05 11.30
N LEU A 215 2.88 -1.24 10.73
CA LEU A 215 1.85 -2.06 10.14
C LEU A 215 1.61 -3.32 10.98
N THR A 216 0.35 -3.60 11.29
CA THR A 216 -0.09 -4.88 11.86
C THR A 216 -1.00 -5.60 10.87
N THR A 217 -1.37 -6.84 11.17
CA THR A 217 -2.29 -7.61 10.33
C THR A 217 -3.63 -7.83 11.02
N LEU A 218 -4.74 -7.69 10.30
CA LEU A 218 -6.07 -7.94 10.84
C LEU A 218 -6.23 -9.36 11.41
N PRO A 219 -5.78 -10.44 10.71
CA PRO A 219 -5.83 -11.80 11.30
C PRO A 219 -5.02 -11.91 12.59
N GLY A 220 -3.84 -11.26 12.67
CA GLY A 220 -3.02 -11.23 13.88
C GLY A 220 -3.76 -10.61 15.05
N LEU A 221 -4.30 -9.41 14.88
CA LEU A 221 -5.08 -8.71 15.92
C LEU A 221 -6.25 -9.57 16.45
N ILE A 222 -7.01 -10.20 15.55
CA ILE A 222 -8.16 -11.03 15.91
C ILE A 222 -7.69 -12.29 16.65
N LEU A 223 -6.72 -13.01 16.10
CA LEU A 223 -6.27 -14.29 16.66
C LEU A 223 -5.57 -14.10 18.01
N ASP A 224 -4.74 -13.08 18.15
CA ASP A 224 -4.02 -12.85 19.41
C ASP A 224 -4.98 -12.45 20.52
N SER A 225 -5.94 -11.57 20.24
CA SER A 225 -6.99 -11.22 21.21
C SER A 225 -7.88 -12.41 21.59
N ALA A 226 -8.30 -13.21 20.59
CA ALA A 226 -9.11 -14.39 20.82
C ALA A 226 -8.36 -15.46 21.64
N ARG A 227 -7.09 -15.72 21.30
CA ARG A 227 -6.23 -16.66 22.03
C ARG A 227 -5.99 -16.21 23.47
N ALA A 228 -5.73 -14.92 23.69
CA ALA A 228 -5.58 -14.36 25.03
C ALA A 228 -6.84 -14.57 25.87
N PHE A 229 -8.02 -14.30 25.29
CA PHE A 229 -9.30 -14.53 25.97
C PHE A 229 -9.52 -16.02 26.32
N VAL A 230 -9.29 -16.92 25.36
CA VAL A 230 -9.42 -18.37 25.56
C VAL A 230 -8.46 -18.85 26.66
N SER A 231 -7.19 -18.46 26.58
CA SER A 231 -6.17 -18.84 27.57
C SER A 231 -6.53 -18.37 28.99
N TYR A 232 -6.96 -17.11 29.13
CA TYR A 232 -7.37 -16.53 30.40
C TYR A 232 -8.55 -17.28 31.03
N ASN A 233 -9.52 -17.74 30.22
CA ASN A 233 -10.74 -18.37 30.70
C ASN A 233 -10.68 -19.91 30.72
N SER A 234 -9.68 -20.54 30.12
CA SER A 234 -9.54 -22.01 30.07
C SER A 234 -9.51 -22.63 31.49
N LYS A 235 -8.85 -21.97 32.44
CA LYS A 235 -8.77 -22.40 33.84
C LYS A 235 -10.09 -22.28 34.60
N LYS A 236 -11.09 -21.60 34.04
CA LYS A 236 -12.42 -21.41 34.66
C LYS A 236 -13.47 -22.39 34.11
N ARG A 237 -13.09 -23.23 33.12
CA ARG A 237 -13.97 -24.21 32.49
C ARG A 237 -13.90 -25.61 33.18
N GLY A 238 -12.95 -25.84 34.07
CA GLY A 238 -12.77 -27.08 34.79
C GLY A 238 -13.38 -27.07 36.17
#